data_4f589433e60f49bb0b96998a24db184e
#
_entry.id   4f589433e60f49bb0b96998a24db184e
#
_cell.length_a   1.000
_cell.length_b   1.000
_cell.length_c   1.000
_cell.angle_alpha   90.00
_cell.angle_beta   90.00
_cell.angle_gamma   90.00
#
_symmetry.space_group_name_H-M   'P 1'
#
loop_
_entity.id
_entity.type
_entity.pdbx_description
1 polymer ?
#
loop_
_entity_poly.entity_id
_entity_poly.type
_entity_poly.pdbx_seq_one_letter_code
_entity_poly.pdbx_strand_id
1 'polypeptide(L)'
;MAAKEVKFGADARTKMLEGVDILANAVKVTLGPKGRNVVLEKSFGAPRITKDGVTVAKDIELKDKFQNMGAQMVREVASKANDVAGDGTTTATVLAQCIAQEGAKAVASGMNPMDLKRGVDMAVEAVVDSLVSRSKKISTSDEVAQVGTISANGEEEIGKMIAEAMERVGNEGVITVEEAKSLATELDVVEGMQFDRGYLSPYFVTDAEKMRATLEEPYILLHEKKLSNLQDMLPILEKVVQSGRPLLIIAEDIEGEALATLVVNRLRGGLKVAAVKAPGFGDRRKAMLEDIAILTNGTVVSEEVGIALDSLTLDMLGSAKRVEITKDETTIVDGSGAKAEIEARCNQIRAQAEESTSDYDREKLQERLAKLAGGVAVIKVGGATEVEVKERKDRVDDAMHATRAAVEEGIVPGGGVALVRSISSLDKLKPTNRDQEVGIEIVRRALQAPARNIAQNAGAEGSVIVGKLMEGKDDNVGYDAKNNEFTDMIKAGVIDPTKVVRSALQNAASVAGLLITTEAMVAEKPEPKEAMPAPDMGGMGGMGGMGGMGGMGF
;
A
#
# COMPACT_ATOMS: atom_id res chain seq x y z
N MET A 1 15.34 -31.29 -6.36
CA MET A 1 15.08 -29.98 -7.00
C MET A 1 14.30 -30.24 -8.27
N ALA A 2 13.18 -29.55 -8.48
CA ALA A 2 12.42 -29.65 -9.72
C ALA A 2 13.27 -29.19 -10.93
N ALA A 3 13.11 -29.86 -12.07
CA ALA A 3 13.81 -29.48 -13.31
C ALA A 3 13.41 -28.06 -13.72
N LYS A 4 14.32 -27.31 -14.30
CA LYS A 4 14.06 -25.95 -14.79
C LYS A 4 13.89 -25.94 -16.31
N GLU A 5 13.01 -25.10 -16.80
CA GLU A 5 12.88 -24.71 -18.20
C GLU A 5 13.47 -23.34 -18.38
N VAL A 6 14.28 -23.15 -19.43
CA VAL A 6 14.95 -21.88 -19.71
C VAL A 6 14.55 -21.42 -21.09
N LYS A 7 14.14 -20.14 -21.21
CA LYS A 7 13.87 -19.46 -22.49
C LYS A 7 14.83 -18.30 -22.66
N PHE A 8 15.21 -18.02 -23.89
CA PHE A 8 16.19 -17.01 -24.24
C PHE A 8 15.68 -16.06 -25.32
N GLY A 9 16.29 -14.89 -25.41
CA GLY A 9 16.16 -13.94 -26.49
C GLY A 9 14.73 -13.54 -26.80
N ALA A 10 14.33 -13.64 -28.05
CA ALA A 10 13.02 -13.22 -28.53
C ALA A 10 11.85 -14.01 -27.90
N ASP A 11 12.02 -15.34 -27.69
CA ASP A 11 10.95 -16.17 -27.09
C ASP A 11 10.69 -15.78 -25.63
N ALA A 12 11.76 -15.54 -24.86
CA ALA A 12 11.63 -15.05 -23.48
C ALA A 12 10.91 -13.69 -23.42
N ARG A 13 11.34 -12.72 -24.24
CA ARG A 13 10.77 -11.38 -24.30
C ARG A 13 9.30 -11.39 -24.72
N THR A 14 8.94 -12.19 -25.74
CA THR A 14 7.55 -12.29 -26.22
C THR A 14 6.64 -12.79 -25.11
N LYS A 15 7.02 -13.88 -24.44
CA LYS A 15 6.23 -14.45 -23.34
C LYS A 15 6.06 -13.47 -22.17
N MET A 16 7.12 -12.78 -21.81
CA MET A 16 7.11 -11.80 -20.76
C MET A 16 6.18 -10.63 -21.10
N LEU A 17 6.24 -10.09 -22.32
CA LEU A 17 5.39 -8.98 -22.75
C LEU A 17 3.92 -9.39 -22.88
N GLU A 18 3.62 -10.63 -23.31
CA GLU A 18 2.24 -11.14 -23.28
C GLU A 18 1.65 -11.06 -21.86
N GLY A 19 2.42 -11.44 -20.84
CA GLY A 19 2.00 -11.33 -19.45
C GLY A 19 1.81 -9.88 -18.98
N VAL A 20 2.75 -8.99 -19.34
CA VAL A 20 2.64 -7.53 -19.10
C VAL A 20 1.35 -6.99 -19.70
N ASP A 21 1.05 -7.35 -20.96
CA ASP A 21 -0.12 -6.85 -21.68
C ASP A 21 -1.43 -7.35 -21.10
N ILE A 22 -1.51 -8.62 -20.71
CA ILE A 22 -2.71 -9.19 -20.10
C ILE A 22 -3.06 -8.42 -18.82
N LEU A 23 -2.09 -8.26 -17.92
CA LEU A 23 -2.32 -7.55 -16.66
C LEU A 23 -2.62 -6.06 -16.90
N ALA A 24 -1.79 -5.36 -17.66
CA ALA A 24 -1.95 -3.93 -17.88
C ALA A 24 -3.26 -3.60 -18.61
N ASN A 25 -3.72 -4.44 -19.56
CA ASN A 25 -4.98 -4.26 -20.25
C ASN A 25 -6.19 -4.43 -19.32
N ALA A 26 -6.11 -5.32 -18.32
CA ALA A 26 -7.15 -5.46 -17.31
C ALA A 26 -7.19 -4.27 -16.35
N VAL A 27 -6.02 -3.75 -15.96
CA VAL A 27 -5.91 -2.62 -15.02
C VAL A 27 -6.31 -1.28 -15.69
N LYS A 28 -5.86 -1.00 -16.91
CA LYS A 28 -6.04 0.32 -17.55
C LYS A 28 -7.52 0.70 -17.84
N VAL A 29 -8.44 -0.27 -17.85
CA VAL A 29 -9.88 0.03 -18.05
C VAL A 29 -10.46 0.81 -16.89
N THR A 30 -9.82 0.82 -15.74
CA THR A 30 -10.26 1.56 -14.55
C THR A 30 -9.81 3.03 -14.54
N LEU A 31 -8.89 3.43 -15.44
CA LEU A 31 -8.24 4.74 -15.42
C LEU A 31 -9.18 5.88 -15.79
N GLY A 32 -9.17 6.93 -14.97
CA GLY A 32 -9.85 8.19 -15.21
C GLY A 32 -11.34 8.21 -14.79
N PRO A 33 -12.02 9.38 -14.93
CA PRO A 33 -13.36 9.60 -14.38
C PRO A 33 -14.44 8.71 -15.03
N LYS A 34 -14.21 8.25 -16.26
CA LYS A 34 -15.09 7.30 -16.96
C LYS A 34 -14.50 5.89 -17.02
N GLY A 35 -13.52 5.60 -16.16
CA GLY A 35 -13.01 4.26 -15.94
C GLY A 35 -14.10 3.30 -15.46
N ARG A 36 -13.98 2.02 -15.81
CA ARG A 36 -14.98 0.99 -15.55
C ARG A 36 -14.53 0.01 -14.49
N ASN A 37 -15.48 -0.65 -13.84
CA ASN A 37 -15.22 -1.67 -12.85
C ASN A 37 -14.65 -2.94 -13.50
N VAL A 38 -13.81 -3.64 -12.75
CA VAL A 38 -13.37 -5.01 -13.02
C VAL A 38 -14.04 -5.94 -12.01
N VAL A 39 -14.47 -7.11 -12.47
CA VAL A 39 -15.09 -8.15 -11.64
C VAL A 39 -14.06 -9.23 -11.40
N LEU A 40 -13.79 -9.52 -10.14
CA LEU A 40 -12.81 -10.51 -9.68
C LEU A 40 -13.55 -11.70 -9.06
N GLU A 41 -13.19 -12.92 -9.47
CA GLU A 41 -13.70 -14.15 -8.88
C GLU A 41 -13.17 -14.29 -7.45
N LYS A 42 -14.01 -14.76 -6.54
CA LYS A 42 -13.58 -15.16 -5.19
C LYS A 42 -13.77 -16.65 -5.01
N SER A 43 -12.83 -17.29 -4.31
CA SER A 43 -12.92 -18.72 -4.00
C SER A 43 -14.17 -19.06 -3.19
N PHE A 44 -14.68 -18.12 -2.40
CA PHE A 44 -15.90 -18.24 -1.61
C PHE A 44 -16.64 -16.87 -1.60
N GLY A 45 -17.95 -16.90 -1.70
CA GLY A 45 -18.81 -15.71 -1.66
C GLY A 45 -19.06 -15.10 -3.03
N ALA A 46 -19.59 -13.86 -3.04
CA ALA A 46 -19.88 -13.12 -4.26
C ALA A 46 -18.58 -12.58 -4.91
N PRO A 47 -18.54 -12.43 -6.25
CA PRO A 47 -17.45 -11.77 -6.93
C PRO A 47 -17.20 -10.37 -6.38
N ARG A 48 -15.93 -9.95 -6.30
CA ARG A 48 -15.56 -8.59 -5.92
C ARG A 48 -15.64 -7.68 -7.16
N ILE A 49 -16.25 -6.52 -7.00
CA ILE A 49 -16.28 -5.48 -8.03
C ILE A 49 -15.38 -4.35 -7.52
N THR A 50 -14.42 -3.91 -8.34
CA THR A 50 -13.48 -2.86 -7.96
C THR A 50 -13.05 -2.01 -9.14
N LYS A 51 -12.64 -0.76 -8.86
CA LYS A 51 -11.89 0.14 -9.76
C LYS A 51 -10.44 0.31 -9.33
N ASP A 52 -10.06 -0.20 -8.18
CA ASP A 52 -8.70 -0.09 -7.69
C ASP A 52 -7.74 -0.94 -8.53
N GLY A 53 -6.74 -0.27 -9.11
CA GLY A 53 -5.76 -0.88 -10.01
C GLY A 53 -4.85 -1.89 -9.31
N VAL A 54 -4.46 -1.65 -8.05
CA VAL A 54 -3.60 -2.58 -7.32
C VAL A 54 -4.33 -3.86 -6.95
N THR A 55 -5.59 -3.77 -6.56
CA THR A 55 -6.44 -4.95 -6.29
C THR A 55 -6.59 -5.81 -7.54
N VAL A 56 -6.88 -5.19 -8.70
CA VAL A 56 -6.94 -5.92 -9.98
C VAL A 56 -5.61 -6.58 -10.32
N ALA A 57 -4.49 -5.86 -10.17
CA ALA A 57 -3.17 -6.38 -10.48
C ALA A 57 -2.77 -7.56 -9.58
N LYS A 58 -3.13 -7.52 -8.29
CA LYS A 58 -2.82 -8.59 -7.32
C LYS A 58 -3.58 -9.88 -7.58
N ASP A 59 -4.79 -9.80 -8.15
CA ASP A 59 -5.67 -10.96 -8.38
C ASP A 59 -5.32 -11.72 -9.67
N ILE A 60 -4.55 -11.12 -10.59
CA ILE A 60 -4.20 -11.73 -11.87
C ILE A 60 -3.04 -12.71 -11.70
N GLU A 61 -3.33 -14.00 -11.95
CA GLU A 61 -2.35 -15.08 -12.02
C GLU A 61 -2.55 -15.87 -13.32
N LEU A 62 -1.45 -16.09 -14.08
CA LEU A 62 -1.48 -16.73 -15.39
C LEU A 62 -0.96 -18.16 -15.32
N LYS A 63 -1.57 -19.06 -16.11
CA LYS A 63 -1.17 -20.49 -16.18
C LYS A 63 0.23 -20.69 -16.77
N ASP A 64 0.59 -19.92 -17.81
CA ASP A 64 1.92 -19.95 -18.39
C ASP A 64 2.89 -19.24 -17.44
N LYS A 65 3.87 -19.99 -16.89
CA LYS A 65 4.82 -19.48 -15.90
C LYS A 65 5.65 -18.31 -16.42
N PHE A 66 5.97 -18.29 -17.71
CA PHE A 66 6.76 -17.21 -18.33
C PHE A 66 5.92 -15.95 -18.53
N GLN A 67 4.66 -16.08 -18.97
CA GLN A 67 3.72 -14.96 -19.00
C GLN A 67 3.46 -14.44 -17.58
N ASN A 68 3.30 -15.35 -16.61
CA ASN A 68 3.04 -14.98 -15.22
C ASN A 68 4.20 -14.18 -14.62
N MET A 69 5.46 -14.49 -14.94
CA MET A 69 6.60 -13.66 -14.52
C MET A 69 6.51 -12.23 -15.05
N GLY A 70 6.10 -12.03 -16.30
CA GLY A 70 5.86 -10.69 -16.87
C GLY A 70 4.73 -9.95 -16.15
N ALA A 71 3.62 -10.62 -15.89
CA ALA A 71 2.51 -10.08 -15.11
C ALA A 71 2.94 -9.69 -13.68
N GLN A 72 3.71 -10.57 -13.00
CA GLN A 72 4.22 -10.31 -11.66
C GLN A 72 5.15 -9.09 -11.60
N MET A 73 5.97 -8.85 -12.61
CA MET A 73 6.82 -7.65 -12.68
C MET A 73 5.99 -6.37 -12.71
N VAL A 74 4.90 -6.33 -13.48
CA VAL A 74 4.00 -5.17 -13.53
C VAL A 74 3.15 -5.06 -12.26
N ARG A 75 2.75 -6.18 -11.65
CA ARG A 75 2.11 -6.19 -10.34
C ARG A 75 2.98 -5.53 -9.27
N GLU A 76 4.30 -5.78 -9.31
CA GLU A 76 5.26 -5.12 -8.41
C GLU A 76 5.29 -3.60 -8.62
N VAL A 77 5.17 -3.11 -9.86
CA VAL A 77 5.06 -1.67 -10.15
C VAL A 77 3.84 -1.06 -9.47
N ALA A 78 2.67 -1.69 -9.63
CA ALA A 78 1.44 -1.22 -9.01
C ALA A 78 1.53 -1.24 -7.48
N SER A 79 2.07 -2.33 -6.90
CA SER A 79 2.24 -2.44 -5.45
C SER A 79 3.18 -1.38 -4.90
N LYS A 80 4.34 -1.14 -5.53
CA LYS A 80 5.27 -0.09 -5.09
C LYS A 80 4.70 1.32 -5.21
N ALA A 81 3.92 1.61 -6.26
CA ALA A 81 3.25 2.90 -6.39
C ALA A 81 2.27 3.12 -5.22
N ASN A 82 1.52 2.08 -4.86
CA ASN A 82 0.63 2.09 -3.71
C ASN A 82 1.39 2.29 -2.38
N ASP A 83 2.47 1.55 -2.16
CA ASP A 83 3.25 1.59 -0.90
C ASP A 83 3.89 2.98 -0.67
N VAL A 84 4.33 3.67 -1.75
CA VAL A 84 5.03 4.97 -1.66
C VAL A 84 4.07 6.14 -1.61
N ALA A 85 2.99 6.11 -2.37
CA ALA A 85 2.11 7.27 -2.58
C ALA A 85 0.63 6.98 -2.33
N GLY A 86 0.25 5.73 -2.10
CA GLY A 86 -1.12 5.29 -1.83
C GLY A 86 -2.07 5.38 -3.03
N ASP A 87 -1.60 5.90 -4.17
CA ASP A 87 -2.37 6.09 -5.40
C ASP A 87 -1.45 5.99 -6.63
N GLY A 88 -2.01 6.17 -7.83
CA GLY A 88 -1.26 6.16 -9.10
C GLY A 88 -0.92 4.77 -9.63
N THR A 89 -1.47 3.72 -9.07
CA THR A 89 -1.22 2.31 -9.42
C THR A 89 -1.53 2.01 -10.88
N THR A 90 -2.66 2.50 -11.38
CA THR A 90 -3.08 2.35 -12.78
C THR A 90 -2.19 3.15 -13.73
N THR A 91 -1.83 4.38 -13.35
CA THR A 91 -0.91 5.24 -14.14
C THR A 91 0.46 4.59 -14.27
N ALA A 92 1.01 4.05 -13.16
CA ALA A 92 2.28 3.34 -13.14
C ALA A 92 2.25 2.10 -14.04
N THR A 93 1.17 1.32 -13.99
CA THR A 93 0.96 0.14 -14.85
C THR A 93 0.94 0.51 -16.35
N VAL A 94 0.23 1.58 -16.72
CA VAL A 94 0.15 2.07 -18.11
C VAL A 94 1.51 2.56 -18.61
N LEU A 95 2.25 3.28 -17.78
CA LEU A 95 3.61 3.75 -18.10
C LEU A 95 4.56 2.56 -18.28
N ALA A 96 4.54 1.59 -17.37
CA ALA A 96 5.38 0.39 -17.44
C ALA A 96 5.11 -0.43 -18.71
N GLN A 97 3.84 -0.64 -19.06
CA GLN A 97 3.45 -1.32 -20.29
C GLN A 97 4.03 -0.60 -21.52
N CYS A 98 3.85 0.72 -21.60
CA CYS A 98 4.29 1.48 -22.76
C CYS A 98 5.82 1.47 -22.89
N ILE A 99 6.56 1.68 -21.81
CA ILE A 99 8.03 1.65 -21.80
C ILE A 99 8.53 0.25 -22.18
N ALA A 100 7.96 -0.82 -21.63
CA ALA A 100 8.35 -2.19 -21.93
C ALA A 100 8.10 -2.56 -23.40
N GLN A 101 6.93 -2.20 -23.94
CA GLN A 101 6.57 -2.47 -25.33
C GLN A 101 7.47 -1.74 -26.33
N GLU A 102 7.69 -0.43 -26.14
CA GLU A 102 8.54 0.36 -27.01
C GLU A 102 10.02 -0.06 -26.89
N GLY A 103 10.46 -0.36 -25.65
CA GLY A 103 11.81 -0.87 -25.40
C GLY A 103 12.07 -2.21 -26.07
N ALA A 104 11.13 -3.15 -26.00
CA ALA A 104 11.25 -4.44 -26.67
C ALA A 104 11.30 -4.33 -28.19
N LYS A 105 10.56 -3.39 -28.80
CA LYS A 105 10.66 -3.09 -30.24
C LYS A 105 12.07 -2.59 -30.60
N ALA A 106 12.66 -1.73 -29.78
CA ALA A 106 14.00 -1.20 -29.98
C ALA A 106 15.07 -2.32 -29.89
N VAL A 107 14.95 -3.20 -28.85
CA VAL A 107 15.85 -4.37 -28.70
C VAL A 107 15.69 -5.33 -29.86
N ALA A 108 14.48 -5.61 -30.34
CA ALA A 108 14.22 -6.46 -31.49
C ALA A 108 14.82 -5.88 -32.78
N SER A 109 15.00 -4.54 -32.85
CA SER A 109 15.66 -3.84 -33.94
C SER A 109 17.20 -3.85 -33.86
N GLY A 110 17.77 -4.53 -32.84
CA GLY A 110 19.22 -4.70 -32.66
C GLY A 110 19.90 -3.62 -31.83
N MET A 111 19.14 -2.77 -31.11
CA MET A 111 19.72 -1.75 -30.24
C MET A 111 20.22 -2.36 -28.92
N ASN A 112 21.23 -1.75 -28.32
CA ASN A 112 21.82 -2.20 -27.07
C ASN A 112 20.86 -1.95 -25.89
N PRO A 113 20.35 -3.00 -25.20
CA PRO A 113 19.39 -2.85 -24.11
C PRO A 113 19.92 -2.01 -22.94
N MET A 114 21.21 -2.08 -22.66
CA MET A 114 21.82 -1.35 -21.54
C MET A 114 21.90 0.15 -21.82
N ASP A 115 22.16 0.55 -23.08
CA ASP A 115 22.17 1.96 -23.48
C ASP A 115 20.75 2.50 -23.62
N LEU A 116 19.79 1.69 -24.11
CA LEU A 116 18.36 2.03 -24.04
C LEU A 116 17.94 2.35 -22.60
N LYS A 117 18.29 1.47 -21.64
CA LYS A 117 17.98 1.69 -20.23
C LYS A 117 18.60 2.99 -19.69
N ARG A 118 19.88 3.28 -20.02
CA ARG A 118 20.53 4.54 -19.62
C ARG A 118 19.78 5.76 -20.17
N GLY A 119 19.32 5.70 -21.41
CA GLY A 119 18.49 6.75 -22.01
C GLY A 119 17.15 6.92 -21.30
N VAL A 120 16.50 5.82 -20.92
CA VAL A 120 15.27 5.84 -20.11
C VAL A 120 15.54 6.48 -18.75
N ASP A 121 16.61 6.08 -18.04
CA ASP A 121 16.95 6.61 -16.72
C ASP A 121 17.21 8.13 -16.79
N MET A 122 17.98 8.61 -17.77
CA MET A 122 18.22 10.05 -18.00
C MET A 122 16.91 10.82 -18.25
N ALA A 123 16.02 10.26 -19.04
CA ALA A 123 14.74 10.89 -19.35
C ALA A 123 13.83 10.98 -18.12
N VAL A 124 13.78 9.92 -17.31
CA VAL A 124 12.96 9.88 -16.08
C VAL A 124 13.45 10.93 -15.08
N GLU A 125 14.76 11.03 -14.86
CA GLU A 125 15.34 12.05 -13.97
C GLU A 125 14.95 13.47 -14.41
N ALA A 126 15.10 13.80 -15.68
CA ALA A 126 14.73 15.11 -16.23
C ALA A 126 13.23 15.42 -16.11
N VAL A 127 12.36 14.40 -16.28
CA VAL A 127 10.91 14.56 -16.11
C VAL A 127 10.54 14.74 -14.65
N VAL A 128 11.15 14.00 -13.73
CA VAL A 128 10.93 14.15 -12.28
C VAL A 128 11.31 15.55 -11.83
N ASP A 129 12.47 16.07 -12.24
CA ASP A 129 12.89 17.44 -11.94
C ASP A 129 11.90 18.47 -12.50
N SER A 130 11.38 18.25 -13.71
CA SER A 130 10.35 19.08 -14.31
C SER A 130 9.04 19.05 -13.51
N LEU A 131 8.58 17.89 -13.07
CA LEU A 131 7.38 17.74 -12.25
C LEU A 131 7.53 18.47 -10.91
N VAL A 132 8.65 18.26 -10.21
CA VAL A 132 8.93 18.92 -8.93
C VAL A 132 8.99 20.45 -9.10
N SER A 133 9.62 20.95 -10.17
CA SER A 133 9.70 22.41 -10.44
C SER A 133 8.34 23.04 -10.77
N ARG A 134 7.38 22.28 -11.28
CA ARG A 134 6.01 22.71 -11.61
C ARG A 134 5.03 22.51 -10.47
N SER A 135 5.45 21.82 -9.41
CA SER A 135 4.60 21.52 -8.27
C SER A 135 4.16 22.80 -7.56
N LYS A 136 2.86 22.90 -7.30
CA LYS A 136 2.25 23.95 -6.49
C LYS A 136 1.96 23.43 -5.10
N LYS A 137 2.48 24.07 -4.06
CA LYS A 137 2.16 23.72 -2.67
C LYS A 137 0.68 23.96 -2.38
N ILE A 138 0.06 23.05 -1.66
CA ILE A 138 -1.29 23.22 -1.12
C ILE A 138 -1.24 24.23 0.03
N SER A 139 -2.16 25.17 0.02
CA SER A 139 -2.23 26.25 1.01
C SER A 139 -3.58 26.39 1.69
N THR A 140 -4.64 25.75 1.14
CA THR A 140 -6.01 25.91 1.64
C THR A 140 -6.69 24.57 1.87
N SER A 141 -7.64 24.52 2.82
CA SER A 141 -8.50 23.36 3.07
C SER A 141 -9.33 22.97 1.84
N ASP A 142 -9.72 23.94 1.02
CA ASP A 142 -10.45 23.69 -0.23
C ASP A 142 -9.58 22.92 -1.26
N GLU A 143 -8.29 23.24 -1.39
CA GLU A 143 -7.37 22.51 -2.25
C GLU A 143 -7.18 21.07 -1.76
N VAL A 144 -7.11 20.87 -0.44
CA VAL A 144 -7.09 19.54 0.20
C VAL A 144 -8.35 18.76 -0.16
N ALA A 145 -9.53 19.37 0.00
CA ALA A 145 -10.82 18.76 -0.36
C ALA A 145 -10.92 18.40 -1.85
N GLN A 146 -10.35 19.22 -2.74
CA GLN A 146 -10.31 18.93 -4.18
C GLN A 146 -9.47 17.69 -4.49
N VAL A 147 -8.28 17.56 -3.89
CA VAL A 147 -7.46 16.34 -4.06
C VAL A 147 -8.21 15.10 -3.59
N GLY A 148 -8.78 15.15 -2.38
CA GLY A 148 -9.59 14.06 -1.85
C GLY A 148 -10.78 13.69 -2.73
N THR A 149 -11.46 14.70 -3.28
CA THR A 149 -12.59 14.51 -4.21
C THR A 149 -12.16 13.80 -5.50
N ILE A 150 -11.05 14.21 -6.11
CA ILE A 150 -10.55 13.60 -7.35
C ILE A 150 -10.14 12.16 -7.11
N SER A 151 -9.37 11.89 -6.08
CA SER A 151 -8.95 10.53 -5.74
C SER A 151 -10.14 9.64 -5.32
N ALA A 152 -11.18 10.23 -4.73
CA ALA A 152 -12.45 9.56 -4.43
C ALA A 152 -13.39 9.43 -5.65
N ASN A 153 -12.91 9.51 -6.89
CA ASN A 153 -13.68 9.42 -8.12
C ASN A 153 -14.79 10.49 -8.27
N GLY A 154 -14.59 11.68 -7.68
CA GLY A 154 -15.50 12.82 -7.80
C GLY A 154 -16.56 12.89 -6.69
N GLU A 155 -16.42 12.14 -5.60
CA GLU A 155 -17.29 12.25 -4.41
C GLU A 155 -16.83 13.39 -3.51
N GLU A 156 -17.47 14.55 -3.63
CA GLU A 156 -17.14 15.76 -2.87
C GLU A 156 -17.28 15.57 -1.34
N GLU A 157 -18.21 14.74 -0.90
CA GLU A 157 -18.44 14.46 0.52
C GLU A 157 -17.20 13.84 1.17
N ILE A 158 -16.56 12.89 0.48
CA ILE A 158 -15.32 12.25 0.94
C ILE A 158 -14.19 13.27 1.00
N GLY A 159 -14.02 14.08 -0.06
CA GLY A 159 -12.97 15.10 -0.09
C GLY A 159 -13.11 16.12 1.05
N LYS A 160 -14.32 16.61 1.31
CA LYS A 160 -14.60 17.53 2.41
C LYS A 160 -14.32 16.91 3.78
N MET A 161 -14.71 15.64 3.95
CA MET A 161 -14.49 14.92 5.21
C MET A 161 -13.01 14.69 5.51
N ILE A 162 -12.20 14.37 4.47
CA ILE A 162 -10.75 14.24 4.61
C ILE A 162 -10.11 15.59 4.97
N ALA A 163 -10.53 16.67 4.31
CA ALA A 163 -10.04 18.02 4.62
C ALA A 163 -10.38 18.43 6.06
N GLU A 164 -11.61 18.17 6.53
CA GLU A 164 -12.03 18.42 7.90
C GLU A 164 -11.23 17.55 8.89
N ALA A 165 -10.99 16.27 8.56
CA ALA A 165 -10.16 15.39 9.37
C ALA A 165 -8.74 15.96 9.52
N MET A 166 -8.10 16.38 8.41
CA MET A 166 -6.76 16.98 8.43
C MET A 166 -6.71 18.29 9.19
N GLU A 167 -7.76 19.12 9.11
CA GLU A 167 -7.84 20.36 9.88
C GLU A 167 -7.91 20.10 11.39
N ARG A 168 -8.67 19.06 11.81
CA ARG A 168 -8.83 18.71 13.23
C ARG A 168 -7.58 18.09 13.85
N VAL A 169 -6.89 17.21 13.12
CA VAL A 169 -5.69 16.52 13.66
C VAL A 169 -4.38 17.19 13.24
N GLY A 170 -4.41 18.16 12.32
CA GLY A 170 -3.24 18.82 11.77
C GLY A 170 -2.53 18.01 10.69
N ASN A 171 -1.52 18.60 10.07
CA ASN A 171 -0.78 17.99 8.94
C ASN A 171 0.01 16.73 9.34
N GLU A 172 0.46 16.65 10.58
CA GLU A 172 1.17 15.50 11.16
C GLU A 172 0.20 14.50 11.82
N GLY A 173 -1.09 14.81 11.83
CA GLY A 173 -2.12 14.00 12.46
C GLY A 173 -2.43 12.73 11.70
N VAL A 174 -2.96 11.76 12.40
CA VAL A 174 -3.28 10.44 11.86
C VAL A 174 -4.76 10.37 11.50
N ILE A 175 -5.04 9.86 10.30
CA ILE A 175 -6.40 9.56 9.85
C ILE A 175 -6.48 8.07 9.58
N THR A 176 -7.50 7.41 10.11
CA THR A 176 -7.79 5.99 9.87
C THR A 176 -9.20 5.81 9.31
N VAL A 177 -9.43 4.72 8.60
CA VAL A 177 -10.73 4.44 7.96
C VAL A 177 -11.29 3.14 8.51
N GLU A 178 -12.47 3.21 9.11
CA GLU A 178 -13.19 2.07 9.68
C GLU A 178 -14.49 1.78 8.93
N GLU A 179 -14.97 0.55 9.06
CA GLU A 179 -16.32 0.17 8.62
C GLU A 179 -17.34 0.59 9.67
N ALA A 180 -18.33 1.39 9.29
CA ALA A 180 -19.44 1.72 10.16
C ALA A 180 -20.50 0.61 10.15
N LYS A 181 -21.26 0.52 11.23
CA LYS A 181 -22.49 -0.28 11.29
C LYS A 181 -23.72 0.50 10.82
N SER A 182 -23.55 1.79 10.54
CA SER A 182 -24.58 2.73 10.08
C SER A 182 -24.57 2.86 8.54
N LEU A 183 -25.63 3.44 7.99
CA LEU A 183 -25.69 3.79 6.57
C LEU A 183 -24.87 5.06 6.25
N ALA A 184 -24.73 5.95 7.22
CA ALA A 184 -24.03 7.22 7.07
C ALA A 184 -22.53 7.05 7.34
N THR A 185 -21.73 7.83 6.61
CA THR A 185 -20.30 7.98 6.89
C THR A 185 -20.12 9.10 7.92
N GLU A 186 -19.31 8.87 8.94
CA GLU A 186 -19.11 9.79 10.07
C GLU A 186 -17.62 10.03 10.32
N LEU A 187 -17.27 11.21 10.82
CA LEU A 187 -15.92 11.57 11.25
C LEU A 187 -15.87 11.77 12.76
N ASP A 188 -15.08 10.94 13.43
CA ASP A 188 -14.77 11.07 14.85
C ASP A 188 -13.30 11.43 15.06
N VAL A 189 -12.99 12.18 16.10
CA VAL A 189 -11.61 12.38 16.56
C VAL A 189 -11.48 11.78 17.95
N VAL A 190 -10.53 10.86 18.07
CA VAL A 190 -10.29 10.10 19.31
C VAL A 190 -8.85 10.26 19.77
N GLU A 191 -8.60 9.96 21.04
CA GLU A 191 -7.23 9.93 21.57
C GLU A 191 -6.46 8.78 20.91
N GLY A 192 -5.25 9.07 20.40
CA GLY A 192 -4.47 8.07 19.68
C GLY A 192 -3.11 8.60 19.27
N MET A 193 -2.28 7.70 18.73
CA MET A 193 -0.92 8.02 18.33
C MET A 193 -0.44 7.07 17.24
N GLN A 194 0.37 7.58 16.30
CA GLN A 194 1.12 6.77 15.35
C GLN A 194 2.63 6.94 15.55
N PHE A 195 3.37 5.85 15.36
CA PHE A 195 4.84 5.88 15.36
C PHE A 195 5.44 4.96 14.29
N ASP A 196 6.65 5.31 13.85
CA ASP A 196 7.34 4.71 12.69
C ASP A 196 8.04 3.40 13.08
N ARG A 197 7.27 2.39 13.46
CA ARG A 197 7.73 1.02 13.70
C ARG A 197 6.62 0.06 13.34
N GLY A 198 6.89 -0.83 12.38
CA GLY A 198 5.96 -1.87 11.96
C GLY A 198 6.17 -3.20 12.68
N TYR A 199 5.44 -4.21 12.24
CA TYR A 199 5.52 -5.55 12.82
C TYR A 199 6.89 -6.20 12.61
N LEU A 200 7.37 -6.92 13.62
CA LEU A 200 8.65 -7.62 13.59
C LEU A 200 8.64 -8.87 12.70
N SER A 201 7.46 -9.38 12.35
CA SER A 201 7.31 -10.55 11.50
C SER A 201 6.05 -10.45 10.66
N PRO A 202 6.12 -10.76 9.34
CA PRO A 202 4.94 -10.84 8.48
C PRO A 202 3.90 -11.87 8.95
N TYR A 203 4.30 -12.83 9.77
CA TYR A 203 3.38 -13.81 10.35
C TYR A 203 2.41 -13.22 11.37
N PHE A 204 2.58 -11.97 11.81
CA PHE A 204 1.60 -11.25 12.65
C PHE A 204 0.45 -10.64 11.84
N VAL A 205 0.56 -10.57 10.53
CA VAL A 205 -0.45 -10.02 9.64
C VAL A 205 -1.78 -10.76 9.79
N THR A 206 -2.87 -10.00 9.94
CA THR A 206 -4.25 -10.51 10.02
C THR A 206 -5.01 -10.32 8.71
N ASP A 207 -4.66 -9.28 7.94
CA ASP A 207 -5.18 -8.97 6.62
C ASP A 207 -4.04 -9.09 5.59
N ALA A 208 -3.99 -10.22 4.89
CA ALA A 208 -2.96 -10.50 3.91
C ALA A 208 -3.10 -9.64 2.62
N GLU A 209 -4.30 -9.14 2.29
CA GLU A 209 -4.51 -8.29 1.12
C GLU A 209 -3.87 -6.92 1.33
N LYS A 210 -4.03 -6.35 2.52
CA LYS A 210 -3.47 -5.04 2.90
C LYS A 210 -2.13 -5.13 3.65
N MET A 211 -1.60 -6.35 3.90
CA MET A 211 -0.40 -6.59 4.69
C MET A 211 -0.41 -5.86 6.04
N ARG A 212 -1.57 -5.88 6.71
CA ARG A 212 -1.79 -5.24 8.02
C ARG A 212 -2.08 -6.26 9.11
N ALA A 213 -1.64 -5.96 10.33
CA ALA A 213 -2.09 -6.64 11.55
C ALA A 213 -3.03 -5.70 12.29
N THR A 214 -4.29 -6.13 12.46
CA THR A 214 -5.31 -5.38 13.22
C THR A 214 -5.63 -6.15 14.49
N LEU A 215 -5.54 -5.48 15.63
CA LEU A 215 -5.85 -6.00 16.95
C LEU A 215 -7.02 -5.20 17.54
N GLU A 216 -8.14 -5.87 17.79
CA GLU A 216 -9.32 -5.26 18.41
C GLU A 216 -9.28 -5.44 19.93
N GLU A 217 -9.46 -4.35 20.68
CA GLU A 217 -9.39 -4.29 22.13
C GLU A 217 -8.14 -4.96 22.76
N PRO A 218 -6.91 -4.70 22.19
CA PRO A 218 -5.73 -5.38 22.67
C PRO A 218 -5.31 -4.93 24.06
N TYR A 219 -4.61 -5.83 24.77
CA TYR A 219 -3.67 -5.43 25.80
C TYR A 219 -2.37 -4.96 25.15
N ILE A 220 -1.69 -4.00 25.78
CA ILE A 220 -0.45 -3.41 25.30
C ILE A 220 0.61 -3.54 26.40
N LEU A 221 1.64 -4.33 26.12
CA LEU A 221 2.79 -4.49 26.98
C LEU A 221 3.91 -3.56 26.51
N LEU A 222 4.38 -2.69 27.40
CA LEU A 222 5.44 -1.73 27.16
C LEU A 222 6.70 -2.16 27.94
N HIS A 223 7.79 -2.46 27.23
CA HIS A 223 9.04 -2.92 27.85
C HIS A 223 10.24 -2.10 27.37
N GLU A 224 11.05 -1.60 28.30
CA GLU A 224 12.17 -0.72 27.98
C GLU A 224 13.33 -1.45 27.30
N LYS A 225 13.56 -2.72 27.66
CA LYS A 225 14.70 -3.53 27.20
C LYS A 225 14.33 -4.50 26.08
N LYS A 226 15.35 -5.18 25.57
CA LYS A 226 15.17 -6.28 24.61
C LYS A 226 14.55 -7.52 25.26
N LEU A 227 13.74 -8.22 24.49
CA LEU A 227 13.14 -9.50 24.84
C LEU A 227 13.76 -10.61 23.98
N SER A 228 14.61 -11.43 24.55
CA SER A 228 15.23 -12.60 23.88
C SER A 228 14.71 -13.92 24.42
N ASN A 229 14.18 -13.95 25.65
CA ASN A 229 13.61 -15.09 26.34
C ASN A 229 12.18 -14.78 26.80
N LEU A 230 11.26 -15.73 26.66
CA LEU A 230 9.86 -15.58 27.09
C LEU A 230 9.58 -16.13 28.48
N GLN A 231 10.53 -16.75 29.18
CA GLN A 231 10.27 -17.40 30.46
C GLN A 231 9.67 -16.42 31.49
N ASP A 232 10.23 -15.21 31.55
CA ASP A 232 9.75 -14.18 32.49
C ASP A 232 8.38 -13.60 32.11
N MET A 233 7.96 -13.80 30.85
CA MET A 233 6.66 -13.36 30.35
C MET A 233 5.56 -14.45 30.43
N LEU A 234 5.91 -15.70 30.69
CA LEU A 234 4.93 -16.79 30.70
C LEU A 234 3.71 -16.51 31.61
N PRO A 235 3.88 -15.99 32.85
CA PRO A 235 2.75 -15.72 33.73
C PRO A 235 1.75 -14.70 33.15
N ILE A 236 2.24 -13.65 32.48
CA ILE A 236 1.36 -12.65 31.87
C ILE A 236 0.74 -13.16 30.58
N LEU A 237 1.49 -13.92 29.75
CA LEU A 237 0.97 -14.51 28.53
C LEU A 237 -0.18 -15.50 28.82
N GLU A 238 -0.07 -16.31 29.86
CA GLU A 238 -1.15 -17.22 30.29
C GLU A 238 -2.42 -16.45 30.68
N LYS A 239 -2.30 -15.36 31.43
CA LYS A 239 -3.43 -14.49 31.80
C LYS A 239 -4.08 -13.85 30.55
N VAL A 240 -3.27 -13.38 29.59
CA VAL A 240 -3.77 -12.82 28.33
C VAL A 240 -4.50 -13.88 27.51
N VAL A 241 -3.97 -15.09 27.39
CA VAL A 241 -4.65 -16.21 26.70
C VAL A 241 -5.99 -16.52 27.36
N GLN A 242 -6.03 -16.58 28.68
CA GLN A 242 -7.29 -16.82 29.44
C GLN A 242 -8.34 -15.73 29.23
N SER A 243 -7.90 -14.47 29.03
CA SER A 243 -8.81 -13.35 28.74
C SER A 243 -9.42 -13.40 27.34
N GLY A 244 -8.76 -14.10 26.39
CA GLY A 244 -9.15 -14.16 24.98
C GLY A 244 -8.87 -12.89 24.17
N ARG A 245 -8.34 -11.82 24.80
CA ARG A 245 -7.99 -10.55 24.15
C ARG A 245 -6.64 -10.66 23.44
N PRO A 246 -6.44 -9.90 22.34
CA PRO A 246 -5.14 -9.80 21.69
C PRO A 246 -4.10 -9.10 22.57
N LEU A 247 -2.83 -9.32 22.26
CA LEU A 247 -1.68 -8.67 22.91
C LEU A 247 -0.81 -7.97 21.86
N LEU A 248 -0.54 -6.70 22.08
CA LEU A 248 0.55 -5.98 21.43
C LEU A 248 1.75 -5.90 22.38
N ILE A 249 2.94 -6.27 21.91
CA ILE A 249 4.18 -6.11 22.66
C ILE A 249 5.01 -5.02 21.98
N ILE A 250 5.34 -3.97 22.74
CA ILE A 250 6.22 -2.89 22.33
C ILE A 250 7.47 -2.95 23.21
N ALA A 251 8.59 -3.32 22.63
CA ALA A 251 9.86 -3.45 23.35
C ALA A 251 11.00 -2.83 22.55
N GLU A 252 12.18 -2.61 23.19
CA GLU A 252 13.36 -2.15 22.46
C GLU A 252 13.64 -3.01 21.22
N ASP A 253 13.62 -4.31 21.41
CA ASP A 253 13.68 -5.34 20.35
C ASP A 253 13.09 -6.64 20.88
N ILE A 254 12.62 -7.50 19.96
CA ILE A 254 12.19 -8.86 20.29
C ILE A 254 12.88 -9.78 19.28
N GLU A 255 13.77 -10.62 19.76
CA GLU A 255 14.65 -11.41 18.90
C GLU A 255 14.78 -12.86 19.39
N GLY A 256 15.41 -13.70 18.57
CA GLY A 256 15.76 -15.07 18.91
C GLY A 256 14.56 -15.96 19.25
N GLU A 257 14.67 -16.67 20.38
CA GLU A 257 13.66 -17.63 20.83
C GLU A 257 12.32 -16.95 21.17
N ALA A 258 12.35 -15.73 21.70
CA ALA A 258 11.14 -14.98 22.05
C ALA A 258 10.27 -14.70 20.82
N LEU A 259 10.86 -14.15 19.76
CA LEU A 259 10.12 -13.87 18.51
C LEU A 259 9.60 -15.16 17.86
N ALA A 260 10.45 -16.18 17.77
CA ALA A 260 10.07 -17.47 17.18
C ALA A 260 8.88 -18.10 17.90
N THR A 261 8.89 -18.09 19.23
CA THR A 261 7.82 -18.66 20.06
C THR A 261 6.51 -17.87 19.92
N LEU A 262 6.55 -16.53 19.87
CA LEU A 262 5.38 -15.69 19.61
C LEU A 262 4.76 -16.00 18.24
N VAL A 263 5.58 -16.10 17.19
CA VAL A 263 5.15 -16.48 15.83
C VAL A 263 4.50 -17.86 15.82
N VAL A 264 5.12 -18.88 16.43
CA VAL A 264 4.56 -20.24 16.49
C VAL A 264 3.22 -20.27 17.21
N ASN A 265 3.10 -19.60 18.36
CA ASN A 265 1.84 -19.54 19.10
C ASN A 265 0.75 -18.78 18.33
N ARG A 266 1.11 -17.73 17.59
CA ARG A 266 0.19 -17.03 16.69
C ARG A 266 -0.33 -17.93 15.57
N LEU A 267 0.57 -18.66 14.90
CA LEU A 267 0.22 -19.58 13.81
C LEU A 267 -0.65 -20.76 14.28
N ARG A 268 -0.42 -21.24 15.51
CA ARG A 268 -1.24 -22.30 16.12
C ARG A 268 -2.61 -21.81 16.62
N GLY A 269 -2.86 -20.49 16.55
CA GLY A 269 -4.11 -19.89 17.02
C GLY A 269 -4.26 -19.83 18.54
N GLY A 270 -3.21 -20.19 19.30
CA GLY A 270 -3.24 -20.18 20.77
C GLY A 270 -3.14 -18.77 21.38
N LEU A 271 -2.51 -17.83 20.69
CA LEU A 271 -2.34 -16.47 21.16
C LEU A 271 -2.51 -15.48 19.99
N LYS A 272 -3.42 -14.54 20.13
CA LYS A 272 -3.55 -13.41 19.21
C LYS A 272 -2.53 -12.34 19.61
N VAL A 273 -1.41 -12.28 18.92
CA VAL A 273 -0.28 -11.40 19.30
C VAL A 273 0.33 -10.72 18.09
N ALA A 274 0.80 -9.51 18.29
CA ALA A 274 1.74 -8.82 17.41
C ALA A 274 2.86 -8.20 18.26
N ALA A 275 4.01 -8.00 17.63
CA ALA A 275 5.20 -7.45 18.28
C ALA A 275 5.85 -6.40 17.39
N VAL A 276 6.21 -5.26 17.97
CA VAL A 276 6.83 -4.12 17.31
C VAL A 276 8.00 -3.59 18.14
N LYS A 277 8.94 -2.90 17.49
CA LYS A 277 10.00 -2.18 18.20
C LYS A 277 9.45 -0.88 18.79
N ALA A 278 9.95 -0.52 19.95
CA ALA A 278 9.69 0.78 20.54
C ALA A 278 10.28 1.90 19.66
N PRO A 279 9.55 3.02 19.49
CA PRO A 279 10.03 4.16 18.72
C PRO A 279 11.16 4.91 19.43
N GLY A 280 12.05 5.53 18.67
CA GLY A 280 13.20 6.29 19.20
C GLY A 280 14.36 5.45 19.66
N PHE A 281 15.37 6.13 20.25
CA PHE A 281 16.60 5.54 20.78
C PHE A 281 16.98 6.21 22.10
N GLY A 282 17.62 5.45 23.02
CA GLY A 282 18.08 5.98 24.30
C GLY A 282 16.97 6.64 25.12
N ASP A 283 17.22 7.82 25.68
CA ASP A 283 16.27 8.55 26.52
C ASP A 283 14.99 8.95 25.78
N ARG A 284 15.06 9.18 24.46
CA ARG A 284 13.88 9.44 23.64
C ARG A 284 12.96 8.24 23.58
N ARG A 285 13.52 7.02 23.49
CA ARG A 285 12.71 5.80 23.52
C ARG A 285 11.96 5.66 24.83
N LYS A 286 12.64 5.93 25.97
CA LYS A 286 11.98 5.93 27.29
C LYS A 286 10.82 6.92 27.33
N ALA A 287 11.07 8.16 26.90
CA ALA A 287 10.07 9.20 26.87
C ALA A 287 8.87 8.86 25.96
N MET A 288 9.09 8.23 24.80
CA MET A 288 8.02 7.79 23.92
C MET A 288 7.24 6.59 24.48
N LEU A 289 7.90 5.66 25.15
CA LEU A 289 7.22 4.57 25.86
C LEU A 289 6.34 5.11 26.99
N GLU A 290 6.77 6.14 27.72
CA GLU A 290 5.95 6.83 28.73
C GLU A 290 4.74 7.53 28.09
N ASP A 291 4.90 8.17 26.94
CA ASP A 291 3.79 8.80 26.22
C ASP A 291 2.74 7.76 25.80
N ILE A 292 3.19 6.60 25.29
CA ILE A 292 2.31 5.48 24.95
C ILE A 292 1.64 4.91 26.22
N ALA A 293 2.37 4.82 27.33
CA ALA A 293 1.81 4.35 28.61
C ALA A 293 0.68 5.25 29.09
N ILE A 294 0.87 6.57 29.06
CA ILE A 294 -0.16 7.56 29.44
C ILE A 294 -1.35 7.47 28.48
N LEU A 295 -1.11 7.37 27.18
CA LEU A 295 -2.16 7.25 26.18
C LEU A 295 -3.02 6.00 26.37
N THR A 296 -2.42 4.89 26.79
CA THR A 296 -3.09 3.58 26.86
C THR A 296 -3.48 3.17 28.28
N ASN A 297 -3.22 4.02 29.28
CA ASN A 297 -3.36 3.73 30.70
C ASN A 297 -2.55 2.49 31.14
N GLY A 298 -1.34 2.34 30.57
CA GLY A 298 -0.42 1.24 30.85
C GLY A 298 0.74 1.67 31.71
N THR A 299 1.60 0.70 32.03
CA THR A 299 2.84 0.93 32.78
C THR A 299 4.04 0.46 31.96
N VAL A 300 5.09 1.28 31.89
CA VAL A 300 6.35 0.85 31.26
C VAL A 300 7.09 -0.09 32.21
N VAL A 301 7.35 -1.30 31.74
CA VAL A 301 8.16 -2.29 32.47
C VAL A 301 9.62 -1.92 32.34
N SER A 302 10.22 -1.45 33.43
CA SER A 302 11.59 -1.03 33.53
C SER A 302 12.19 -1.44 34.87
N GLU A 303 13.42 -1.92 34.88
CA GLU A 303 14.15 -2.22 36.10
C GLU A 303 14.44 -0.96 36.93
N GLU A 304 14.53 0.21 36.29
CA GLU A 304 14.72 1.49 37.00
C GLU A 304 13.53 1.85 37.87
N VAL A 305 12.32 1.43 37.48
CA VAL A 305 11.07 1.60 38.24
C VAL A 305 10.83 0.42 39.19
N GLY A 306 11.67 -0.61 39.13
CA GLY A 306 11.56 -1.79 39.99
C GLY A 306 10.46 -2.78 39.58
N ILE A 307 9.97 -2.69 38.34
CA ILE A 307 8.92 -3.57 37.81
C ILE A 307 9.58 -4.63 36.93
N ALA A 308 9.46 -5.89 37.34
CA ALA A 308 9.95 -7.04 36.59
C ALA A 308 8.83 -7.70 35.77
N LEU A 309 9.18 -8.37 34.67
CA LEU A 309 8.22 -9.02 33.75
C LEU A 309 7.39 -10.13 34.42
N ASP A 310 7.98 -10.86 35.36
CA ASP A 310 7.34 -11.96 36.09
C ASP A 310 6.29 -11.47 37.11
N SER A 311 6.38 -10.20 37.54
CA SER A 311 5.46 -9.59 38.50
C SER A 311 4.23 -8.90 37.85
N LEU A 312 4.13 -8.92 36.51
CA LEU A 312 3.09 -8.22 35.79
C LEU A 312 1.69 -8.77 36.06
N THR A 313 0.75 -7.82 36.16
CA THR A 313 -0.69 -8.08 36.20
C THR A 313 -1.37 -7.49 34.96
N LEU A 314 -2.59 -7.94 34.65
CA LEU A 314 -3.35 -7.41 33.50
C LEU A 314 -3.65 -5.91 33.64
N ASP A 315 -3.79 -5.41 34.87
CA ASP A 315 -4.10 -4.00 35.14
C ASP A 315 -2.90 -3.07 34.86
N MET A 316 -1.69 -3.62 34.76
CA MET A 316 -0.49 -2.88 34.41
C MET A 316 -0.29 -2.79 32.89
N LEU A 317 -1.01 -3.61 32.12
CA LEU A 317 -0.99 -3.53 30.68
C LEU A 317 -1.84 -2.36 30.19
N GLY A 318 -1.33 -1.63 29.21
CA GLY A 318 -2.13 -0.66 28.49
C GLY A 318 -3.25 -1.31 27.69
N SER A 319 -4.20 -0.52 27.25
CA SER A 319 -5.25 -0.97 26.35
C SER A 319 -5.69 0.15 25.38
N ALA A 320 -6.26 -0.23 24.27
CA ALA A 320 -6.85 0.66 23.29
C ALA A 320 -8.06 -0.02 22.64
N LYS A 321 -8.91 0.74 21.98
CA LYS A 321 -10.02 0.16 21.22
C LYS A 321 -9.49 -0.65 20.05
N ARG A 322 -8.47 -0.14 19.35
CA ARG A 322 -7.86 -0.83 18.21
C ARG A 322 -6.40 -0.43 18.04
N VAL A 323 -5.61 -1.38 17.51
CA VAL A 323 -4.24 -1.11 17.03
C VAL A 323 -4.11 -1.65 15.61
N GLU A 324 -3.60 -0.81 14.71
CA GLU A 324 -3.24 -1.18 13.34
C GLU A 324 -1.73 -1.13 13.16
N ILE A 325 -1.16 -2.18 12.58
CA ILE A 325 0.28 -2.31 12.38
C ILE A 325 0.52 -2.65 10.91
N THR A 326 1.25 -1.81 10.23
CA THR A 326 1.77 -2.07 8.88
C THR A 326 3.20 -2.58 8.94
N LYS A 327 3.87 -2.71 7.81
CA LYS A 327 5.30 -3.05 7.74
C LYS A 327 6.18 -1.99 8.41
N ASP A 328 5.79 -0.72 8.35
CA ASP A 328 6.63 0.41 8.71
C ASP A 328 6.09 1.23 9.90
N GLU A 329 4.79 1.13 10.21
CA GLU A 329 4.10 1.99 11.17
C GLU A 329 3.18 1.20 12.11
N THR A 330 2.97 1.75 13.30
CA THR A 330 1.97 1.30 14.29
C THR A 330 1.09 2.47 14.70
N THR A 331 -0.23 2.30 14.58
CA THR A 331 -1.25 3.28 14.98
C THR A 331 -2.08 2.73 16.12
N ILE A 332 -2.12 3.45 17.23
CA ILE A 332 -2.98 3.18 18.40
C ILE A 332 -4.20 4.10 18.29
N VAL A 333 -5.39 3.54 18.25
CA VAL A 333 -6.64 4.25 18.08
C VAL A 333 -7.47 4.11 19.35
N ASP A 334 -7.93 5.22 19.89
CA ASP A 334 -8.79 5.31 21.07
C ASP A 334 -8.16 4.59 22.28
N GLY A 335 -7.01 5.12 22.72
CA GLY A 335 -6.30 4.64 23.91
C GLY A 335 -7.11 4.85 25.17
N SER A 336 -6.98 3.96 26.14
CA SER A 336 -7.76 3.99 27.39
C SER A 336 -7.24 4.99 28.43
N GLY A 337 -6.24 5.82 28.07
CA GLY A 337 -5.68 6.84 28.95
C GLY A 337 -6.68 7.94 29.31
N ALA A 338 -6.58 8.48 30.52
CA ALA A 338 -7.42 9.58 30.93
C ALA A 338 -7.04 10.87 30.17
N LYS A 339 -8.01 11.53 29.55
CA LYS A 339 -7.79 12.75 28.76
C LYS A 339 -7.03 13.83 29.53
N ALA A 340 -7.32 14.01 30.81
CA ALA A 340 -6.62 14.96 31.66
C ALA A 340 -5.12 14.64 31.83
N GLU A 341 -4.74 13.36 31.87
CA GLU A 341 -3.35 12.93 31.98
C GLU A 341 -2.61 13.14 30.65
N ILE A 342 -3.28 12.86 29.53
CA ILE A 342 -2.76 13.12 28.19
C ILE A 342 -2.51 14.62 28.00
N GLU A 343 -3.47 15.49 28.37
CA GLU A 343 -3.32 16.93 28.31
C GLU A 343 -2.18 17.44 29.23
N ALA A 344 -2.07 16.90 30.44
CA ALA A 344 -0.98 17.23 31.37
C ALA A 344 0.38 16.86 30.76
N ARG A 345 0.48 15.68 30.10
CA ARG A 345 1.70 15.25 29.40
C ARG A 345 2.02 16.16 28.22
N CYS A 346 1.05 16.54 27.42
CA CYS A 346 1.24 17.50 26.33
C CYS A 346 1.78 18.84 26.83
N ASN A 347 1.25 19.35 27.95
CA ASN A 347 1.73 20.58 28.56
C ASN A 347 3.16 20.46 29.08
N GLN A 348 3.53 19.31 29.66
CA GLN A 348 4.89 19.03 30.08
C GLN A 348 5.87 19.03 28.90
N ILE A 349 5.52 18.37 27.78
CA ILE A 349 6.36 18.35 26.57
C ILE A 349 6.50 19.76 25.99
N ARG A 350 5.42 20.56 26.01
CA ARG A 350 5.43 21.94 25.52
C ARG A 350 6.40 22.80 26.34
N ALA A 351 6.33 22.71 27.66
CA ALA A 351 7.27 23.42 28.53
C ALA A 351 8.71 23.00 28.27
N GLN A 352 9.00 21.70 28.11
CA GLN A 352 10.32 21.21 27.74
C GLN A 352 10.81 21.76 26.40
N ALA A 353 9.93 21.89 25.40
CA ALA A 353 10.28 22.47 24.10
C ALA A 353 10.61 23.95 24.18
N GLU A 354 9.90 24.70 25.05
CA GLU A 354 10.16 26.14 25.29
C GLU A 354 11.47 26.36 26.05
N GLU A 355 11.81 25.49 27.00
CA GLU A 355 13.06 25.57 27.78
C GLU A 355 14.29 25.06 27.02
N SER A 356 14.10 24.29 25.95
CA SER A 356 15.20 23.69 25.19
C SER A 356 16.04 24.74 24.47
N THR A 357 17.34 24.71 24.67
CA THR A 357 18.34 25.57 24.00
C THR A 357 18.84 25.00 22.68
N SER A 358 18.56 23.72 22.40
CA SER A 358 18.94 23.01 21.18
C SER A 358 17.79 23.05 20.18
N ASP A 359 18.00 23.62 19.00
CA ASP A 359 16.99 23.64 17.94
C ASP A 359 16.55 22.23 17.52
N TYR A 360 17.50 21.28 17.46
CA TYR A 360 17.23 19.91 17.16
C TYR A 360 16.35 19.21 18.23
N ASP A 361 16.65 19.44 19.51
CA ASP A 361 15.84 18.85 20.60
C ASP A 361 14.47 19.50 20.67
N ARG A 362 14.38 20.79 20.40
CA ARG A 362 13.10 21.52 20.29
C ARG A 362 12.25 20.94 19.17
N GLU A 363 12.81 20.72 17.99
CA GLU A 363 12.12 20.10 16.85
C GLU A 363 11.59 18.70 17.22
N LYS A 364 12.40 17.87 17.86
CA LYS A 364 11.99 16.52 18.27
C LYS A 364 10.94 16.51 19.40
N LEU A 365 10.94 17.48 20.27
CA LEU A 365 9.89 17.66 21.27
C LEU A 365 8.58 18.13 20.61
N GLN A 366 8.67 19.00 19.61
CA GLN A 366 7.50 19.44 18.83
C GLN A 366 6.87 18.30 18.03
N GLU A 367 7.69 17.46 17.35
CA GLU A 367 7.20 16.25 16.68
C GLU A 367 6.47 15.31 17.66
N ARG A 368 7.04 15.08 18.84
CA ARG A 368 6.45 14.24 19.88
C ARG A 368 5.14 14.83 20.41
N LEU A 369 5.11 16.14 20.63
CA LEU A 369 3.90 16.86 21.02
C LEU A 369 2.80 16.73 19.96
N ALA A 370 3.14 16.93 18.68
CA ALA A 370 2.18 16.81 17.59
C ALA A 370 1.57 15.40 17.50
N LYS A 371 2.39 14.36 17.67
CA LYS A 371 1.92 12.96 17.67
C LYS A 371 0.97 12.63 18.84
N LEU A 372 1.18 13.22 20.02
CA LEU A 372 0.34 12.95 21.19
C LEU A 372 -0.91 13.85 21.24
N ALA A 373 -0.76 15.13 20.91
CA ALA A 373 -1.84 16.12 21.01
C ALA A 373 -2.82 16.07 19.81
N GLY A 374 -2.38 15.61 18.64
CA GLY A 374 -3.19 15.57 17.43
C GLY A 374 -4.32 14.53 17.48
N GLY A 375 -4.16 13.48 18.27
CA GLY A 375 -5.11 12.37 18.27
C GLY A 375 -5.16 11.61 16.95
N VAL A 376 -6.22 10.85 16.74
CA VAL A 376 -6.51 10.10 15.51
C VAL A 376 -7.90 10.46 15.00
N ALA A 377 -8.00 10.94 13.77
CA ALA A 377 -9.27 11.11 13.10
C ALA A 377 -9.72 9.74 12.53
N VAL A 378 -10.92 9.31 12.85
CA VAL A 378 -11.48 8.02 12.42
C VAL A 378 -12.65 8.31 11.47
N ILE A 379 -12.47 8.00 10.19
CA ILE A 379 -13.54 8.06 9.19
C ILE A 379 -14.25 6.70 9.20
N LYS A 380 -15.47 6.69 9.70
CA LYS A 380 -16.34 5.49 9.76
C LYS A 380 -17.20 5.45 8.51
N VAL A 381 -16.89 4.55 7.60
CA VAL A 381 -17.55 4.45 6.29
C VAL A 381 -18.81 3.62 6.40
N GLY A 382 -19.97 4.23 6.09
CA GLY A 382 -21.27 3.59 6.04
C GLY A 382 -21.66 3.11 4.65
N GLY A 383 -22.67 2.21 4.60
CA GLY A 383 -23.23 1.72 3.34
C GLY A 383 -24.37 0.72 3.56
N ALA A 384 -25.13 0.44 2.51
CA ALA A 384 -26.29 -0.46 2.58
C ALA A 384 -25.90 -1.95 2.58
N THR A 385 -24.74 -2.29 2.03
CA THR A 385 -24.25 -3.66 1.94
C THR A 385 -22.77 -3.72 2.31
N GLU A 386 -22.32 -4.87 2.80
CA GLU A 386 -20.90 -5.10 3.13
C GLU A 386 -19.95 -4.87 1.94
N VAL A 387 -20.41 -5.23 0.72
CA VAL A 387 -19.63 -5.03 -0.50
C VAL A 387 -19.48 -3.53 -0.81
N GLU A 388 -20.55 -2.75 -0.62
CA GLU A 388 -20.52 -1.29 -0.82
C GLU A 388 -19.62 -0.61 0.22
N VAL A 389 -19.73 -1.00 1.49
CA VAL A 389 -18.88 -0.46 2.58
C VAL A 389 -17.41 -0.70 2.31
N LYS A 390 -17.04 -1.91 1.90
CA LYS A 390 -15.65 -2.26 1.56
C LYS A 390 -15.12 -1.44 0.38
N GLU A 391 -15.90 -1.32 -0.70
CA GLU A 391 -15.50 -0.54 -1.88
C GLU A 391 -15.34 0.94 -1.52
N ARG A 392 -16.29 1.48 -0.76
CA ARG A 392 -16.25 2.88 -0.31
C ARG A 392 -15.10 3.14 0.66
N LYS A 393 -14.79 2.20 1.55
CA LYS A 393 -13.63 2.25 2.45
C LYS A 393 -12.31 2.28 1.67
N ASP A 394 -12.12 1.39 0.70
CA ASP A 394 -10.92 1.36 -0.13
C ASP A 394 -10.74 2.72 -0.85
N ARG A 395 -11.83 3.31 -1.35
CA ARG A 395 -11.82 4.62 -2.01
C ARG A 395 -11.47 5.78 -1.06
N VAL A 396 -11.95 5.73 0.18
CA VAL A 396 -11.59 6.73 1.21
C VAL A 396 -10.12 6.57 1.61
N ASP A 397 -9.63 5.33 1.76
CA ASP A 397 -8.22 5.04 2.04
C ASP A 397 -7.31 5.63 0.93
N ASP A 398 -7.64 5.39 -0.35
CA ASP A 398 -6.87 5.92 -1.49
C ASP A 398 -6.89 7.47 -1.51
N ALA A 399 -8.06 8.08 -1.30
CA ALA A 399 -8.21 9.53 -1.25
C ALA A 399 -7.44 10.17 -0.09
N MET A 400 -7.39 9.53 1.06
CA MET A 400 -6.60 9.96 2.21
C MET A 400 -5.09 9.94 1.91
N HIS A 401 -4.59 8.84 1.33
CA HIS A 401 -3.18 8.70 0.96
C HIS A 401 -2.77 9.71 -0.12
N ALA A 402 -3.59 9.89 -1.15
CA ALA A 402 -3.36 10.89 -2.19
C ALA A 402 -3.33 12.32 -1.62
N THR A 403 -4.24 12.63 -0.68
CA THR A 403 -4.29 13.93 -0.03
C THR A 403 -3.04 14.19 0.81
N ARG A 404 -2.57 13.20 1.58
CA ARG A 404 -1.30 13.29 2.32
C ARG A 404 -0.11 13.50 1.38
N ALA A 405 -0.02 12.74 0.30
CA ALA A 405 1.02 12.90 -0.72
C ALA A 405 1.01 14.31 -1.35
N ALA A 406 -0.17 14.91 -1.53
CA ALA A 406 -0.33 16.25 -2.05
C ALA A 406 0.11 17.35 -1.04
N VAL A 407 -0.14 17.14 0.24
CA VAL A 407 0.35 18.05 1.30
C VAL A 407 1.87 18.00 1.40
N GLU A 408 2.47 16.83 1.26
CA GLU A 408 3.93 16.63 1.35
C GLU A 408 4.68 17.28 0.18
N GLU A 409 4.28 17.04 -1.07
CA GLU A 409 5.04 17.44 -2.26
C GLU A 409 4.30 18.42 -3.19
N GLY A 410 3.09 18.82 -2.84
CA GLY A 410 2.26 19.69 -3.67
C GLY A 410 1.52 18.96 -4.78
N ILE A 411 0.92 19.74 -5.66
CA ILE A 411 0.03 19.30 -6.72
C ILE A 411 0.51 19.76 -8.09
N VAL A 412 0.13 19.01 -9.12
CA VAL A 412 0.31 19.31 -10.54
C VAL A 412 -1.02 19.18 -11.29
N PRO A 413 -1.16 19.72 -12.52
CA PRO A 413 -2.34 19.47 -13.35
C PRO A 413 -2.56 17.98 -13.58
N GLY A 414 -3.78 17.50 -13.25
CA GLY A 414 -4.14 16.09 -13.34
C GLY A 414 -4.46 15.59 -14.75
N GLY A 415 -5.04 14.40 -14.83
CA GLY A 415 -5.45 13.81 -16.12
C GLY A 415 -4.30 13.47 -17.06
N GLY A 416 -3.08 13.29 -16.53
CA GLY A 416 -1.87 13.00 -17.29
C GLY A 416 -1.26 14.24 -17.98
N VAL A 417 -1.82 15.43 -17.75
CA VAL A 417 -1.35 16.68 -18.38
C VAL A 417 0.07 17.04 -17.92
N ALA A 418 0.38 16.92 -16.64
CA ALA A 418 1.70 17.20 -16.10
C ALA A 418 2.80 16.36 -16.78
N LEU A 419 2.54 15.08 -17.05
CA LEU A 419 3.46 14.21 -17.79
C LEU A 419 3.68 14.69 -19.23
N VAL A 420 2.60 15.03 -19.95
CA VAL A 420 2.69 15.56 -21.33
C VAL A 420 3.45 16.88 -21.37
N ARG A 421 3.22 17.79 -20.42
CA ARG A 421 3.95 19.07 -20.33
C ARG A 421 5.43 18.91 -19.99
N SER A 422 5.77 17.86 -19.23
CA SER A 422 7.17 17.56 -18.90
C SER A 422 7.99 17.01 -20.08
N ILE A 423 7.36 16.64 -21.20
CA ILE A 423 8.04 16.18 -22.42
C ILE A 423 9.09 17.19 -22.91
N SER A 424 8.82 18.49 -22.78
CA SER A 424 9.76 19.54 -23.18
C SER A 424 11.10 19.53 -22.41
N SER A 425 11.16 18.92 -21.22
CA SER A 425 12.42 18.77 -20.48
C SER A 425 13.40 17.82 -21.17
N LEU A 426 12.90 16.89 -21.97
CA LEU A 426 13.69 15.89 -22.70
C LEU A 426 14.50 16.50 -23.84
N ASP A 427 14.08 17.64 -24.39
CA ASP A 427 14.77 18.32 -25.49
C ASP A 427 16.15 18.89 -25.09
N LYS A 428 16.39 19.03 -23.78
CA LYS A 428 17.64 19.53 -23.22
C LYS A 428 18.69 18.44 -22.98
N LEU A 429 18.30 17.17 -23.06
CA LEU A 429 19.18 16.04 -22.80
C LEU A 429 20.21 15.86 -23.92
N LYS A 430 21.39 15.41 -23.54
CA LYS A 430 22.51 15.15 -24.46
C LYS A 430 22.91 13.67 -24.36
N PRO A 431 22.26 12.78 -25.09
CA PRO A 431 22.64 11.37 -25.14
C PRO A 431 24.06 11.21 -25.73
N THR A 432 24.80 10.20 -25.29
CA THR A 432 26.16 9.93 -25.79
C THR A 432 26.18 9.08 -27.06
N ASN A 433 25.08 8.37 -27.33
CA ASN A 433 24.91 7.53 -28.51
C ASN A 433 23.42 7.44 -28.93
N ARG A 434 23.19 6.84 -30.09
CA ARG A 434 21.86 6.69 -30.70
C ARG A 434 20.91 5.82 -29.84
N ASP A 435 21.43 4.79 -29.17
CA ASP A 435 20.59 3.88 -28.39
C ASP A 435 20.06 4.59 -27.13
N GLN A 436 20.85 5.47 -26.51
CA GLN A 436 20.39 6.35 -25.44
C GLN A 436 19.35 7.37 -25.93
N GLU A 437 19.54 7.93 -27.15
CA GLU A 437 18.55 8.83 -27.76
C GLU A 437 17.21 8.11 -27.94
N VAL A 438 17.21 6.87 -28.41
CA VAL A 438 15.98 6.07 -28.53
C VAL A 438 15.40 5.75 -27.16
N GLY A 439 16.22 5.51 -26.14
CA GLY A 439 15.76 5.36 -24.75
C GLY A 439 14.97 6.58 -24.25
N ILE A 440 15.45 7.79 -24.55
CA ILE A 440 14.74 9.04 -24.25
C ILE A 440 13.42 9.11 -25.03
N GLU A 441 13.42 8.72 -26.31
CA GLU A 441 12.21 8.74 -27.16
C GLU A 441 11.16 7.73 -26.70
N ILE A 442 11.56 6.59 -26.11
CA ILE A 442 10.65 5.62 -25.48
C ILE A 442 9.89 6.30 -24.33
N VAL A 443 10.59 7.03 -23.45
CA VAL A 443 9.94 7.76 -22.36
C VAL A 443 9.04 8.87 -22.91
N ARG A 444 9.48 9.63 -23.92
CA ARG A 444 8.66 10.65 -24.59
C ARG A 444 7.30 10.12 -25.05
N ARG A 445 7.27 8.92 -25.59
CA ARG A 445 6.02 8.24 -26.01
C ARG A 445 5.21 7.77 -24.81
N ALA A 446 5.87 7.20 -23.80
CA ALA A 446 5.22 6.68 -22.61
C ALA A 446 4.50 7.77 -21.80
N LEU A 447 5.07 8.99 -21.71
CA LEU A 447 4.47 10.12 -21.01
C LEU A 447 3.10 10.54 -21.55
N GLN A 448 2.80 10.17 -22.81
CA GLN A 448 1.52 10.44 -23.46
C GLN A 448 0.45 9.39 -23.12
N ALA A 449 0.86 8.19 -22.67
CA ALA A 449 -0.02 7.05 -22.53
C ALA A 449 -1.13 7.25 -21.47
N PRO A 450 -0.90 7.83 -20.29
CA PRO A 450 -1.96 8.06 -19.31
C PRO A 450 -3.07 8.96 -19.85
N ALA A 451 -2.75 10.14 -20.39
CA ALA A 451 -3.72 11.06 -20.96
C ALA A 451 -4.50 10.44 -22.13
N ARG A 452 -3.81 9.68 -22.98
CA ARG A 452 -4.42 8.94 -24.08
C ARG A 452 -5.44 7.93 -23.59
N ASN A 453 -5.11 7.12 -22.59
CA ASN A 453 -5.99 6.10 -22.04
C ASN A 453 -7.21 6.71 -21.31
N ILE A 454 -7.01 7.81 -20.57
CA ILE A 454 -8.12 8.54 -19.93
C ILE A 454 -9.12 9.02 -20.99
N ALA A 455 -8.64 9.62 -22.07
CA ALA A 455 -9.49 10.07 -23.17
C ALA A 455 -10.22 8.91 -23.87
N GLN A 456 -9.51 7.79 -24.12
CA GLN A 456 -10.11 6.59 -24.72
C GLN A 456 -11.18 5.96 -23.83
N ASN A 457 -10.95 5.86 -22.53
CA ASN A 457 -11.95 5.36 -21.58
C ASN A 457 -13.19 6.28 -21.51
N ALA A 458 -13.01 7.57 -21.82
CA ALA A 458 -14.10 8.54 -21.92
C ALA A 458 -14.83 8.51 -23.28
N GLY A 459 -14.38 7.68 -24.22
CA GLY A 459 -14.97 7.56 -25.56
C GLY A 459 -14.47 8.60 -26.57
N ALA A 460 -13.39 9.34 -26.22
CA ALA A 460 -12.75 10.28 -27.13
C ALA A 460 -11.56 9.64 -27.87
N GLU A 461 -11.17 10.22 -29.02
CA GLU A 461 -9.98 9.79 -29.75
C GLU A 461 -8.71 10.27 -29.04
N GLY A 462 -8.06 9.36 -28.29
CA GLY A 462 -6.94 9.68 -27.40
C GLY A 462 -5.76 10.32 -28.13
N SER A 463 -5.49 9.91 -29.37
CA SER A 463 -4.38 10.47 -30.16
C SER A 463 -4.62 11.94 -30.55
N VAL A 464 -5.87 12.28 -30.87
CA VAL A 464 -6.28 13.67 -31.17
C VAL A 464 -6.19 14.55 -29.93
N ILE A 465 -6.65 14.03 -28.78
CA ILE A 465 -6.58 14.78 -27.51
C ILE A 465 -5.11 15.06 -27.13
N VAL A 466 -4.25 14.04 -27.16
CA VAL A 466 -2.81 14.22 -26.85
C VAL A 466 -2.14 15.16 -27.84
N GLY A 467 -2.47 15.09 -29.16
CA GLY A 467 -1.95 16.03 -30.14
C GLY A 467 -2.28 17.48 -29.79
N LYS A 468 -3.53 17.77 -29.45
CA LYS A 468 -3.95 19.12 -29.01
C LYS A 468 -3.26 19.56 -27.71
N LEU A 469 -3.05 18.63 -26.76
CA LEU A 469 -2.28 18.94 -25.54
C LEU A 469 -0.85 19.33 -25.87
N MET A 470 -0.19 18.63 -26.78
CA MET A 470 1.20 18.94 -27.17
C MET A 470 1.33 20.28 -27.93
N GLU A 471 0.34 20.68 -28.69
CA GLU A 471 0.30 21.98 -29.40
C GLU A 471 0.09 23.17 -28.43
N GLY A 472 -0.63 22.94 -27.33
CA GLY A 472 -0.96 23.97 -26.33
C GLY A 472 0.28 24.44 -25.56
N LYS A 473 0.36 25.76 -25.32
CA LYS A 473 1.48 26.38 -24.60
C LYS A 473 1.22 26.62 -23.11
N ASP A 474 -0.05 26.55 -22.69
CA ASP A 474 -0.42 26.77 -21.29
C ASP A 474 -0.24 25.47 -20.51
N ASP A 475 0.55 25.53 -19.46
CA ASP A 475 0.90 24.39 -18.63
C ASP A 475 -0.28 23.79 -17.87
N ASN A 476 -1.30 24.61 -17.55
CA ASN A 476 -2.46 24.18 -16.78
C ASN A 476 -3.63 23.70 -17.65
N VAL A 477 -3.64 24.01 -18.95
CA VAL A 477 -4.72 23.59 -19.83
C VAL A 477 -4.61 22.11 -20.18
N GLY A 478 -5.67 21.37 -19.87
CA GLY A 478 -5.80 19.94 -20.08
C GLY A 478 -7.17 19.53 -20.62
N TYR A 479 -7.35 18.23 -20.82
CA TYR A 479 -8.63 17.66 -21.23
C TYR A 479 -9.37 17.07 -20.03
N ASP A 480 -10.47 17.72 -19.65
CA ASP A 480 -11.41 17.17 -18.68
C ASP A 480 -12.26 16.08 -19.33
N ALA A 481 -11.93 14.83 -19.05
CA ALA A 481 -12.61 13.67 -19.59
C ALA A 481 -14.03 13.46 -19.01
N LYS A 482 -14.34 14.05 -17.83
CA LYS A 482 -15.67 14.02 -17.23
C LYS A 482 -16.65 14.84 -18.07
N ASN A 483 -16.26 16.07 -18.40
CA ASN A 483 -17.08 17.05 -19.10
C ASN A 483 -16.83 17.08 -20.62
N ASN A 484 -15.80 16.37 -21.10
CA ASN A 484 -15.41 16.28 -22.52
C ASN A 484 -15.01 17.66 -23.11
N GLU A 485 -14.21 18.43 -22.36
CA GLU A 485 -13.77 19.78 -22.76
C GLU A 485 -12.31 20.05 -22.38
N PHE A 486 -11.71 21.04 -23.03
CA PHE A 486 -10.40 21.56 -22.66
C PHE A 486 -10.58 22.72 -21.68
N THR A 487 -9.94 22.64 -20.51
CA THR A 487 -10.07 23.62 -19.45
C THR A 487 -8.76 23.77 -18.67
N ASP A 488 -8.67 24.81 -17.84
CA ASP A 488 -7.61 24.94 -16.83
C ASP A 488 -7.85 23.89 -15.73
N MET A 489 -7.00 22.86 -15.70
CA MET A 489 -7.15 21.70 -14.83
C MET A 489 -7.08 22.07 -13.36
N ILE A 490 -6.23 23.03 -13.00
CA ILE A 490 -6.10 23.49 -11.60
C ILE A 490 -7.39 24.18 -11.15
N LYS A 491 -7.96 25.07 -11.98
CA LYS A 491 -9.22 25.77 -11.65
C LYS A 491 -10.42 24.83 -11.66
N ALA A 492 -10.40 23.83 -12.53
CA ALA A 492 -11.44 22.80 -12.60
C ALA A 492 -11.34 21.78 -11.44
N GLY A 493 -10.31 21.87 -10.59
CA GLY A 493 -10.06 20.94 -9.50
C GLY A 493 -9.54 19.58 -9.97
N VAL A 494 -9.15 19.40 -11.24
CA VAL A 494 -8.57 18.17 -11.77
C VAL A 494 -7.06 18.22 -11.55
N ILE A 495 -6.62 17.74 -10.40
CA ILE A 495 -5.27 17.86 -9.89
C ILE A 495 -4.75 16.50 -9.42
N ASP A 496 -3.46 16.26 -9.60
CA ASP A 496 -2.78 15.05 -9.12
C ASP A 496 -1.68 15.43 -8.11
N PRO A 497 -1.45 14.65 -7.05
CA PRO A 497 -0.31 14.83 -6.17
C PRO A 497 1.00 14.62 -6.93
N THR A 498 1.96 15.52 -6.77
CA THR A 498 3.27 15.44 -7.45
C THR A 498 4.00 14.13 -7.10
N LYS A 499 3.94 13.73 -5.83
CA LYS A 499 4.52 12.48 -5.32
C LYS A 499 3.95 11.25 -6.05
N VAL A 500 2.63 11.21 -6.29
CA VAL A 500 1.95 10.13 -7.02
C VAL A 500 2.46 10.03 -8.45
N VAL A 501 2.48 11.16 -9.17
CA VAL A 501 2.87 11.19 -10.60
C VAL A 501 4.34 10.81 -10.79
N ARG A 502 5.26 11.38 -9.99
CA ARG A 502 6.69 11.06 -10.09
C ARG A 502 7.02 9.63 -9.69
N SER A 503 6.40 9.12 -8.60
CA SER A 503 6.62 7.74 -8.12
C SER A 503 6.09 6.72 -9.13
N ALA A 504 4.93 6.99 -9.75
CA ALA A 504 4.40 6.16 -10.82
C ALA A 504 5.38 6.03 -12.00
N LEU A 505 5.97 7.15 -12.44
CA LEU A 505 6.96 7.14 -13.53
C LEU A 505 8.26 6.43 -13.12
N GLN A 506 8.79 6.71 -11.94
CA GLN A 506 10.04 6.11 -11.45
C GLN A 506 9.91 4.59 -11.31
N ASN A 507 8.83 4.11 -10.69
CA ASN A 507 8.59 2.69 -10.50
C ASN A 507 8.35 1.97 -11.83
N ALA A 508 7.57 2.58 -12.73
CA ALA A 508 7.34 2.06 -14.08
C ALA A 508 8.63 1.90 -14.87
N ALA A 509 9.47 2.93 -14.90
CA ALA A 509 10.74 2.92 -15.63
C ALA A 509 11.76 1.94 -15.04
N SER A 510 11.83 1.85 -13.70
CA SER A 510 12.71 0.92 -13.01
C SER A 510 12.45 -0.52 -13.45
N VAL A 511 11.19 -0.96 -13.36
CA VAL A 511 10.80 -2.33 -13.71
C VAL A 511 10.85 -2.55 -15.23
N ALA A 512 10.34 -1.61 -16.03
CA ALA A 512 10.41 -1.71 -17.49
C ALA A 512 11.86 -1.76 -17.99
N GLY A 513 12.77 -1.03 -17.37
CA GLY A 513 14.22 -1.09 -17.65
C GLY A 513 14.80 -2.49 -17.41
N LEU A 514 14.35 -3.19 -16.35
CA LEU A 514 14.74 -4.59 -16.12
C LEU A 514 14.15 -5.53 -17.19
N LEU A 515 12.88 -5.33 -17.58
CA LEU A 515 12.25 -6.10 -18.65
C LEU A 515 12.98 -5.94 -19.99
N ILE A 516 13.38 -4.71 -20.34
CA ILE A 516 14.12 -4.40 -21.57
C ILE A 516 15.49 -5.09 -21.59
N THR A 517 16.18 -5.16 -20.45
CA THR A 517 17.52 -5.74 -20.32
C THR A 517 17.50 -7.26 -20.07
N THR A 518 16.33 -7.88 -19.93
CA THR A 518 16.21 -9.33 -19.71
C THR A 518 16.46 -10.10 -20.99
N GLU A 519 17.38 -11.09 -20.93
CA GLU A 519 17.73 -11.98 -22.03
C GLU A 519 17.29 -13.42 -21.81
N ALA A 520 17.20 -13.87 -20.55
CA ALA A 520 16.82 -15.23 -20.20
C ALA A 520 15.76 -15.26 -19.08
N MET A 521 14.85 -16.22 -19.18
CA MET A 521 13.86 -16.52 -18.15
C MET A 521 13.98 -17.97 -17.73
N VAL A 522 13.93 -18.23 -16.42
CA VAL A 522 14.08 -19.56 -15.82
C VAL A 522 12.84 -19.88 -15.00
N ALA A 523 12.08 -20.90 -15.37
CA ALA A 523 10.90 -21.36 -14.64
C ALA A 523 11.03 -22.82 -14.23
N GLU A 524 10.26 -23.25 -13.26
CA GLU A 524 10.14 -24.68 -12.91
C GLU A 524 9.36 -25.40 -14.00
N LYS A 525 9.91 -26.53 -14.45
CA LYS A 525 9.21 -27.40 -15.41
C LYS A 525 7.98 -28.01 -14.72
N PRO A 526 6.79 -27.96 -15.34
CA PRO A 526 5.63 -28.65 -14.77
C PRO A 526 5.96 -30.12 -14.59
N GLU A 527 5.77 -30.64 -13.38
CA GLU A 527 5.83 -32.07 -13.19
C GLU A 527 4.67 -32.71 -13.97
N PRO A 528 4.90 -33.76 -14.74
CA PRO A 528 3.81 -34.52 -15.34
C PRO A 528 2.92 -34.99 -14.16
N LYS A 529 1.63 -34.66 -14.20
CA LYS A 529 0.68 -35.30 -13.28
C LYS A 529 0.83 -36.79 -13.55
N GLU A 530 1.44 -37.54 -12.62
CA GLU A 530 1.37 -39.01 -12.63
C GLU A 530 -0.12 -39.35 -12.69
N ALA A 531 -0.52 -40.00 -13.78
CA ALA A 531 -1.86 -40.53 -13.89
C ALA A 531 -2.02 -41.46 -12.69
N MET A 532 -2.94 -41.16 -11.77
CA MET A 532 -3.31 -42.10 -10.72
C MET A 532 -3.56 -43.44 -11.41
N PRO A 533 -2.89 -44.52 -11.01
CA PRO A 533 -3.19 -45.84 -11.55
C PRO A 533 -4.67 -46.06 -11.32
N ALA A 534 -5.40 -46.34 -12.40
CA ALA A 534 -6.79 -46.76 -12.31
C ALA A 534 -6.89 -47.89 -11.33
N PRO A 535 -7.85 -47.90 -10.39
CA PRO A 535 -8.02 -49.02 -9.48
C PRO A 535 -8.22 -50.27 -10.34
N ASP A 536 -7.32 -51.24 -10.18
CA ASP A 536 -7.36 -52.52 -10.85
C ASP A 536 -8.63 -53.26 -10.42
N MET A 537 -9.69 -53.16 -11.24
CA MET A 537 -10.89 -53.99 -11.14
C MET A 537 -10.65 -55.30 -11.85
N GLY A 538 -9.58 -55.98 -11.52
CA GLY A 538 -9.25 -57.30 -12.00
C GLY A 538 -9.31 -58.31 -10.88
N GLY A 539 -10.39 -59.07 -10.82
CA GLY A 539 -10.34 -60.33 -10.08
C GLY A 539 -11.51 -60.65 -9.15
N MET A 540 -12.69 -60.82 -9.69
CA MET A 540 -13.68 -61.63 -9.02
C MET A 540 -14.31 -62.59 -10.04
N GLY A 541 -13.57 -63.62 -10.31
CA GLY A 541 -14.00 -64.83 -11.02
C GLY A 541 -13.95 -66.01 -10.10
N GLY A 542 -15.11 -66.54 -9.74
CA GLY A 542 -15.29 -67.95 -9.45
C GLY A 542 -15.05 -68.47 -8.03
N MET A 543 -16.07 -68.71 -7.29
CA MET A 543 -16.35 -70.12 -6.89
C MET A 543 -17.72 -70.24 -6.23
N GLY A 544 -18.55 -71.03 -6.87
CA GLY A 544 -19.86 -71.42 -6.38
C GLY A 544 -19.79 -72.46 -5.25
N GLY A 545 -20.90 -72.65 -4.60
CA GLY A 545 -21.16 -73.90 -3.94
C GLY A 545 -21.75 -73.85 -2.55
N MET A 546 -23.02 -74.21 -2.48
CA MET A 546 -23.66 -74.93 -1.41
C MET A 546 -23.99 -74.26 -0.09
N GLY A 547 -25.27 -74.04 0.11
CA GLY A 547 -26.06 -75.03 0.88
C GLY A 547 -26.48 -74.48 2.23
N GLY A 548 -27.78 -74.33 2.42
CA GLY A 548 -28.41 -74.92 3.59
C GLY A 548 -28.90 -74.00 4.72
N MET A 549 -30.19 -73.75 4.69
CA MET A 549 -31.11 -73.96 5.81
C MET A 549 -31.08 -73.10 7.10
N GLY A 550 -32.25 -72.62 7.40
CA GLY A 550 -32.85 -72.45 8.74
C GLY A 550 -32.68 -71.08 9.34
N GLY A 551 -33.70 -70.31 9.52
CA GLY A 551 -34.90 -70.55 10.24
C GLY A 551 -35.01 -69.57 11.40
N MET A 552 -36.13 -68.86 11.48
CA MET A 552 -36.72 -68.20 12.68
C MET A 552 -35.90 -67.09 13.36
N GLY A 553 -36.38 -66.00 13.64
CA GLY A 553 -37.66 -65.56 14.17
C GLY A 553 -37.41 -64.42 15.18
N PHE A 554 -38.30 -63.52 15.20
CA PHE A 554 -38.55 -62.33 16.02
C PHE A 554 -37.96 -61.06 15.52
#